data_f9e0eb8c70abd9412c8f477475f2128f
#
_entry.id   f9e0eb8c70abd9412c8f477475f2128f
#
_cell.length_a   1.000
_cell.length_b   1.000
_cell.length_c   1.000
_cell.angle_alpha   90.00
_cell.angle_beta   90.00
_cell.angle_gamma   90.00
#
_symmetry.space_group_name_H-M   'P 1'
#
loop_
_entity.id
_entity.type
_entity.pdbx_description
1 polymer ?
#
loop_
_entity_poly.entity_id
_entity_poly.type
_entity_poly.pdbx_seq_one_letter_code
_entity_poly.pdbx_strand_id
1 'polypeptide(L)'
;KADEAGITPKQFVDNAAGEIKKIWDLMNTSYDKFIRTTDEDHEAQVKKIFKRLYDQGDIYKSSYEGMYCTPCESFWTESQLVDAKCPDCGRECKPAKEEAYFFKMSKYADRLIDYINTHPEFIQPVSRKNEMMNNFLLPGLQDLCVSRTSFTWGIPVDFDPKHVVYVWLDALTNYITGIGYDCDGNSTEQFKKNWPADLHLIGKDIIRFHTIYWPIFLMALD
;
A
#
# COMPACT_ATOMS: atom_id res chain seq x y z
N LYS A 1 -3.16 -21.52 2.29
CA LYS A 1 -4.40 -21.71 3.10
C LYS A 1 -5.60 -22.07 2.23
N ALA A 2 -5.83 -21.39 1.09
CA ALA A 2 -6.89 -21.76 0.15
C ALA A 2 -6.71 -23.18 -0.35
N ASP A 3 -5.47 -23.54 -0.77
CA ASP A 3 -5.10 -24.89 -1.22
C ASP A 3 -5.30 -25.93 -0.11
N GLU A 4 -4.93 -25.62 1.13
CA GLU A 4 -5.16 -26.48 2.31
C GLU A 4 -6.64 -26.71 2.57
N ALA A 5 -7.49 -25.71 2.27
CA ALA A 5 -8.94 -25.79 2.42
C ALA A 5 -9.64 -26.42 1.19
N GLY A 6 -8.92 -26.70 0.11
CA GLY A 6 -9.47 -27.25 -1.13
C GLY A 6 -10.42 -26.31 -1.88
N ILE A 7 -10.25 -24.99 -1.71
CA ILE A 7 -11.07 -23.96 -2.36
C ILE A 7 -10.20 -22.95 -3.10
N THR A 8 -10.81 -22.15 -3.98
CA THR A 8 -10.07 -21.10 -4.69
C THR A 8 -9.65 -19.96 -3.75
N PRO A 9 -8.54 -19.24 -4.05
CA PRO A 9 -8.14 -18.05 -3.29
C PRO A 9 -9.29 -17.04 -3.14
N LYS A 10 -10.08 -16.81 -4.20
CA LYS A 10 -11.24 -15.91 -4.17
C LYS A 10 -12.28 -16.38 -3.15
N GLN A 11 -12.66 -17.64 -3.17
CA GLN A 11 -13.61 -18.19 -2.18
C GLN A 11 -13.08 -18.08 -0.75
N PHE A 12 -11.78 -18.32 -0.56
CA PHE A 12 -11.17 -18.21 0.76
C PHE A 12 -11.28 -16.76 1.33
N VAL A 13 -10.95 -15.75 0.53
CA VAL A 13 -11.03 -14.35 0.98
C VAL A 13 -12.48 -13.86 1.07
N ASP A 14 -13.39 -14.38 0.24
CA ASP A 14 -14.83 -14.09 0.34
C ASP A 14 -15.41 -14.60 1.67
N ASN A 15 -15.07 -15.81 2.06
CA ASN A 15 -15.47 -16.39 3.34
C ASN A 15 -14.92 -15.57 4.52
N ALA A 16 -13.63 -15.21 4.49
CA ALA A 16 -12.99 -14.40 5.53
C ALA A 16 -13.66 -13.02 5.66
N ALA A 17 -13.94 -12.35 4.54
CA ALA A 17 -14.65 -11.07 4.54
C ALA A 17 -16.07 -11.18 5.09
N GLY A 18 -16.77 -12.28 4.78
CA GLY A 18 -18.09 -12.57 5.35
C GLY A 18 -18.07 -12.70 6.88
N GLU A 19 -17.07 -13.37 7.44
CA GLU A 19 -16.91 -13.47 8.89
C GLU A 19 -16.57 -12.13 9.54
N ILE A 20 -15.72 -11.32 8.91
CA ILE A 20 -15.41 -9.96 9.39
C ILE A 20 -16.67 -9.10 9.43
N LYS A 21 -17.50 -9.14 8.39
CA LYS A 21 -18.79 -8.41 8.36
C LYS A 21 -19.68 -8.80 9.52
N LYS A 22 -19.84 -10.10 9.80
CA LYS A 22 -20.64 -10.58 10.93
C LYS A 22 -20.14 -10.04 12.27
N ILE A 23 -18.80 -9.95 12.45
CA ILE A 23 -18.20 -9.37 13.67
C ILE A 23 -18.55 -7.89 13.77
N TRP A 24 -18.46 -7.14 12.68
CA TRP A 24 -18.81 -5.72 12.67
C TRP A 24 -20.29 -5.49 12.95
N ASP A 25 -21.16 -6.31 12.37
CA ASP A 25 -22.61 -6.28 12.65
C ASP A 25 -22.88 -6.57 14.13
N LEU A 26 -22.21 -7.58 14.72
CA LEU A 26 -22.30 -7.90 16.15
C LEU A 26 -21.85 -6.75 17.05
N MET A 27 -20.83 -6.00 16.62
CA MET A 27 -20.32 -4.83 17.34
C MET A 27 -21.14 -3.56 17.07
N ASN A 28 -22.25 -3.66 16.35
CA ASN A 28 -23.09 -2.53 15.95
C ASN A 28 -22.32 -1.43 15.22
N THR A 29 -21.33 -1.83 14.39
CA THR A 29 -20.54 -0.90 13.57
C THR A 29 -21.37 -0.45 12.38
N SER A 30 -21.63 0.85 12.27
CA SER A 30 -22.27 1.43 11.06
C SER A 30 -21.19 1.83 10.05
N TYR A 31 -21.37 1.43 8.80
CA TYR A 31 -20.54 1.81 7.68
C TYR A 31 -21.38 1.95 6.41
N ASP A 32 -21.04 2.92 5.56
CA ASP A 32 -21.78 3.16 4.31
C ASP A 32 -21.29 2.23 3.20
N LYS A 33 -20.02 1.83 3.21
CA LYS A 33 -19.44 0.90 2.24
C LYS A 33 -18.40 -0.02 2.88
N PHE A 34 -18.50 -1.31 2.55
CA PHE A 34 -17.50 -2.32 2.83
C PHE A 34 -16.80 -2.68 1.53
N ILE A 35 -15.66 -2.05 1.26
CA ILE A 35 -14.90 -2.26 0.03
C ILE A 35 -13.92 -3.43 0.19
N ARG A 36 -13.62 -4.07 -0.94
CA ARG A 36 -12.64 -5.13 -1.04
C ARG A 36 -11.68 -4.90 -2.21
N THR A 37 -10.42 -5.27 -2.03
CA THR A 37 -9.41 -5.20 -3.11
C THR A 37 -9.68 -6.19 -4.26
N THR A 38 -10.65 -7.08 -4.11
CA THR A 38 -11.15 -7.99 -5.14
C THR A 38 -12.40 -7.47 -5.85
N ASP A 39 -12.80 -6.22 -5.61
CA ASP A 39 -13.90 -5.59 -6.33
C ASP A 39 -13.39 -5.16 -7.72
N GLU A 40 -14.13 -5.49 -8.78
CA GLU A 40 -13.69 -5.29 -10.17
C GLU A 40 -13.43 -3.82 -10.52
N ASP A 41 -14.25 -2.91 -9.99
CA ASP A 41 -14.07 -1.46 -10.17
C ASP A 41 -12.79 -0.97 -9.50
N HIS A 42 -12.44 -1.49 -8.32
CA HIS A 42 -11.18 -1.20 -7.65
C HIS A 42 -9.99 -1.72 -8.47
N GLU A 43 -10.00 -2.98 -8.88
CA GLU A 43 -8.91 -3.58 -9.67
C GLU A 43 -8.67 -2.80 -10.96
N ALA A 44 -9.74 -2.39 -11.65
CA ALA A 44 -9.63 -1.60 -12.86
C ALA A 44 -8.96 -0.24 -12.62
N GLN A 45 -9.27 0.44 -11.52
CA GLN A 45 -8.65 1.72 -11.18
C GLN A 45 -7.18 1.55 -10.74
N VAL A 46 -6.85 0.52 -9.98
CA VAL A 46 -5.46 0.24 -9.58
C VAL A 46 -4.56 0.03 -10.80
N LYS A 47 -5.03 -0.69 -11.81
CA LYS A 47 -4.29 -0.87 -13.08
C LYS A 47 -4.01 0.45 -13.79
N LYS A 48 -5.03 1.33 -13.87
CA LYS A 48 -4.89 2.67 -14.46
C LYS A 48 -3.92 3.54 -13.67
N ILE A 49 -4.03 3.53 -12.34
CA ILE A 49 -3.14 4.26 -11.44
C ILE A 49 -1.69 3.80 -11.63
N PHE A 50 -1.44 2.50 -11.63
CA PHE A 50 -0.11 1.95 -11.85
C PHE A 50 0.46 2.38 -13.20
N LYS A 51 -0.34 2.28 -14.26
CA LYS A 51 0.05 2.71 -15.62
C LYS A 51 0.36 4.20 -15.68
N ARG A 52 -0.48 5.06 -15.09
CA ARG A 52 -0.26 6.51 -15.00
C ARG A 52 1.07 6.84 -14.31
N LEU A 53 1.31 6.25 -13.13
CA LEU A 53 2.55 6.45 -12.38
C LEU A 53 3.79 5.97 -13.15
N TYR A 54 3.65 4.90 -13.95
CA TYR A 54 4.69 4.42 -14.82
C TYR A 54 4.94 5.37 -16.00
N ASP A 55 3.90 5.82 -16.68
CA ASP A 55 4.02 6.70 -17.86
C ASP A 55 4.62 8.07 -17.49
N GLN A 56 4.34 8.59 -16.30
CA GLN A 56 4.95 9.84 -15.82
C GLN A 56 6.36 9.66 -15.23
N GLY A 57 6.87 8.41 -15.18
CA GLY A 57 8.22 8.08 -14.75
C GLY A 57 8.41 8.03 -13.22
N ASP A 58 7.35 7.96 -12.45
CA ASP A 58 7.38 7.76 -10.99
C ASP A 58 7.52 6.27 -10.64
N ILE A 59 7.10 5.38 -11.52
CA ILE A 59 7.41 3.96 -11.44
C ILE A 59 8.43 3.61 -12.53
N TYR A 60 9.44 2.82 -12.18
CA TYR A 60 10.47 2.32 -13.09
C TYR A 60 10.79 0.85 -12.82
N LYS A 61 11.24 0.14 -13.84
CA LYS A 61 11.63 -1.26 -13.73
C LYS A 61 13.10 -1.38 -13.34
N SER A 62 13.39 -2.23 -12.38
CA SER A 62 14.74 -2.54 -11.93
C SER A 62 14.83 -3.97 -11.43
N SER A 63 16.03 -4.47 -11.19
CA SER A 63 16.26 -5.71 -10.47
C SER A 63 16.74 -5.38 -9.06
N TYR A 64 16.18 -6.07 -8.08
CA TYR A 64 16.60 -5.98 -6.70
C TYR A 64 17.33 -7.27 -6.28
N GLU A 65 18.49 -7.11 -5.69
CA GLU A 65 19.18 -8.16 -4.97
C GLU A 65 19.29 -7.74 -3.51
N GLY A 66 18.78 -8.56 -2.60
CA GLY A 66 18.83 -8.24 -1.18
C GLY A 66 18.25 -9.36 -0.32
N MET A 67 18.10 -9.07 0.95
CA MET A 67 17.57 -9.99 1.95
C MET A 67 16.05 -9.79 2.05
N TYR A 68 15.29 -10.78 1.63
CA TYR A 68 13.83 -10.74 1.62
C TYR A 68 13.23 -11.35 2.87
N CYS A 69 12.37 -10.59 3.54
CA CYS A 69 11.54 -11.09 4.64
C CYS A 69 10.17 -11.48 4.11
N THR A 70 9.91 -12.78 3.99
CA THR A 70 8.62 -13.29 3.50
C THR A 70 7.41 -12.84 4.33
N PRO A 71 7.46 -12.83 5.68
CA PRO A 71 6.30 -12.41 6.47
C PRO A 71 5.96 -10.92 6.40
N CYS A 72 6.97 -10.06 6.18
CA CYS A 72 6.78 -8.61 6.04
C CYS A 72 6.67 -8.18 4.58
N GLU A 73 6.92 -9.12 3.64
CA GLU A 73 7.01 -8.85 2.20
C GLU A 73 7.95 -7.67 1.87
N SER A 74 9.05 -7.56 2.63
CA SER A 74 9.98 -6.43 2.55
C SER A 74 11.37 -6.90 2.21
N PHE A 75 12.05 -6.13 1.36
CA PHE A 75 13.47 -6.28 1.09
C PHE A 75 14.30 -5.39 2.00
N TRP A 76 15.45 -5.89 2.37
CA TRP A 76 16.42 -5.22 3.22
C TRP A 76 17.81 -5.38 2.63
N THR A 77 18.64 -4.36 2.77
CA THR A 77 20.10 -4.54 2.57
C THR A 77 20.69 -5.29 3.76
N GLU A 78 21.81 -5.94 3.58
CA GLU A 78 22.50 -6.63 4.69
C GLU A 78 22.76 -5.70 5.87
N SER A 79 23.09 -4.43 5.59
CA SER A 79 23.35 -3.41 6.61
C SER A 79 22.12 -2.95 7.39
N GLN A 80 20.93 -3.19 6.87
CA GLN A 80 19.66 -2.85 7.53
C GLN A 80 19.14 -3.97 8.44
N LEU A 81 19.70 -5.17 8.32
CA LEU A 81 19.31 -6.29 9.18
C LEU A 81 19.81 -6.07 10.61
N VAL A 82 19.00 -6.48 11.57
CA VAL A 82 19.36 -6.51 12.99
C VAL A 82 19.65 -7.96 13.37
N ASP A 83 20.89 -8.29 13.72
CA ASP A 83 21.34 -9.66 14.01
C ASP A 83 21.02 -10.64 12.86
N ALA A 84 21.25 -10.22 11.60
CA ALA A 84 20.91 -10.94 10.38
C ALA A 84 19.41 -11.22 10.20
N LYS A 85 18.52 -10.51 10.91
CA LYS A 85 17.07 -10.66 10.89
C LYS A 85 16.36 -9.39 10.42
N CYS A 86 15.11 -9.56 10.02
CA CYS A 86 14.25 -8.45 9.62
C CYS A 86 14.07 -7.43 10.76
N PRO A 87 14.36 -6.15 10.55
CA PRO A 87 14.23 -5.13 11.59
C PRO A 87 12.78 -4.91 12.04
N ASP A 88 11.80 -5.20 11.17
CA ASP A 88 10.38 -4.99 11.48
C ASP A 88 9.77 -6.13 12.31
N CYS A 89 10.13 -7.39 12.03
CA CYS A 89 9.48 -8.54 12.67
C CYS A 89 10.42 -9.53 13.36
N GLY A 90 11.74 -9.33 13.29
CA GLY A 90 12.75 -10.17 13.92
C GLY A 90 12.92 -11.58 13.29
N ARG A 91 12.29 -11.87 12.15
CA ARG A 91 12.38 -13.18 11.46
C ARG A 91 13.55 -13.21 10.50
N GLU A 92 13.99 -14.42 10.14
CA GLU A 92 15.06 -14.62 9.17
C GLU A 92 14.68 -14.08 7.79
N CYS A 93 15.63 -13.39 7.15
CA CYS A 93 15.54 -12.97 5.77
C CYS A 93 16.36 -13.91 4.88
N LYS A 94 15.93 -14.13 3.65
CA LYS A 94 16.60 -14.98 2.67
C LYS A 94 17.14 -14.12 1.52
N PRO A 95 18.31 -14.44 0.97
CA PRO A 95 18.78 -13.79 -0.25
C PRO A 95 17.75 -14.00 -1.37
N ALA A 96 17.38 -12.92 -2.03
CA ALA A 96 16.47 -12.96 -3.17
C ALA A 96 16.93 -11.97 -4.23
N LYS A 97 16.71 -12.36 -5.48
CA LYS A 97 16.91 -11.51 -6.66
C LYS A 97 15.61 -11.56 -7.45
N GLU A 98 14.99 -10.42 -7.62
CA GLU A 98 13.73 -10.30 -8.33
C GLU A 98 13.75 -9.07 -9.24
N GLU A 99 13.26 -9.22 -10.46
CA GLU A 99 12.91 -8.09 -11.30
C GLU A 99 11.59 -7.52 -10.79
N ALA A 100 11.55 -6.22 -10.56
CA ALA A 100 10.38 -5.58 -9.99
C ALA A 100 10.24 -4.13 -10.48
N TYR A 101 9.05 -3.57 -10.30
CA TYR A 101 8.78 -2.16 -10.46
C TYR A 101 8.97 -1.44 -9.13
N PHE A 102 9.59 -0.26 -9.18
CA PHE A 102 9.87 0.59 -8.02
C PHE A 102 9.20 1.94 -8.20
N PHE A 103 8.59 2.44 -7.14
CA PHE A 103 8.04 3.78 -7.07
C PHE A 103 9.04 4.72 -6.38
N LYS A 104 9.27 5.90 -6.99
CA LYS A 104 10.24 6.91 -6.52
C LYS A 104 9.73 7.67 -5.29
N MET A 105 9.75 7.00 -4.12
CA MET A 105 9.38 7.62 -2.85
C MET A 105 10.23 8.83 -2.52
N SER A 106 11.54 8.74 -2.81
CA SER A 106 12.53 9.78 -2.56
C SER A 106 12.20 11.11 -3.22
N LYS A 107 11.57 11.08 -4.41
CA LYS A 107 11.15 12.29 -5.15
C LYS A 107 10.18 13.18 -4.36
N TYR A 108 9.40 12.60 -3.47
CA TYR A 108 8.32 13.26 -2.74
C TYR A 108 8.63 13.49 -1.26
N ALA A 109 9.78 13.04 -0.78
CA ALA A 109 10.15 13.07 0.64
C ALA A 109 10.12 14.48 1.23
N ASP A 110 10.76 15.43 0.57
CA ASP A 110 10.83 16.83 1.04
C ASP A 110 9.45 17.49 1.05
N ARG A 111 8.62 17.25 0.02
CA ARG A 111 7.24 17.75 -0.04
C ARG A 111 6.40 17.20 1.11
N LEU A 112 6.56 15.93 1.46
CA LEU A 112 5.84 15.33 2.59
C LEU A 112 6.34 15.86 3.94
N ILE A 113 7.65 16.03 4.12
CA ILE A 113 8.24 16.60 5.34
C ILE A 113 7.71 18.03 5.57
N ASP A 114 7.68 18.84 4.53
CA ASP A 114 7.14 20.20 4.59
C ASP A 114 5.65 20.20 4.95
N TYR A 115 4.87 19.32 4.32
CA TYR A 115 3.45 19.15 4.63
C TYR A 115 3.21 18.78 6.09
N ILE A 116 3.93 17.79 6.62
CA ILE A 116 3.81 17.35 8.03
C ILE A 116 4.20 18.47 9.00
N ASN A 117 5.19 19.30 8.66
CA ASN A 117 5.63 20.41 9.50
C ASN A 117 4.64 21.57 9.50
N THR A 118 3.98 21.81 8.39
CA THR A 118 2.99 22.90 8.25
C THR A 118 1.57 22.49 8.69
N HIS A 119 1.31 21.19 8.86
CA HIS A 119 0.04 20.61 9.30
C HIS A 119 0.23 19.73 10.54
N PRO A 120 0.37 20.33 11.73
CA PRO A 120 0.68 19.60 12.96
C PRO A 120 -0.41 18.62 13.38
N GLU A 121 -1.64 18.77 12.89
CA GLU A 121 -2.78 17.88 13.13
C GLU A 121 -2.76 16.61 12.27
N PHE A 122 -1.95 16.58 11.19
CA PHE A 122 -1.98 15.52 10.19
C PHE A 122 -1.66 14.13 10.74
N ILE A 123 -0.74 14.02 11.70
CA ILE A 123 -0.40 12.76 12.36
C ILE A 123 -0.61 12.87 13.86
N GLN A 124 -1.54 12.07 14.39
CA GLN A 124 -1.87 12.03 15.81
C GLN A 124 -1.72 10.61 16.39
N PRO A 125 -1.26 10.47 17.65
CA PRO A 125 -0.72 11.52 18.53
C PRO A 125 0.67 12.00 18.07
N VAL A 126 1.14 13.11 18.61
CA VAL A 126 2.44 13.73 18.27
C VAL A 126 3.62 12.77 18.38
N SER A 127 3.57 11.81 19.32
CA SER A 127 4.60 10.77 19.45
C SER A 127 4.76 9.95 18.16
N ARG A 128 3.66 9.70 17.44
CA ARG A 128 3.68 8.99 16.14
C ARG A 128 4.22 9.85 15.01
N LYS A 129 3.89 11.16 15.02
CA LYS A 129 4.54 12.12 14.11
C LYS A 129 6.06 12.06 14.27
N ASN A 130 6.55 12.17 15.52
CA ASN A 130 7.98 12.18 15.80
C ASN A 130 8.65 10.86 15.38
N GLU A 131 8.00 9.71 15.60
CA GLU A 131 8.48 8.40 15.17
C GLU A 131 8.63 8.34 13.64
N MET A 132 7.62 8.77 12.89
CA MET A 132 7.65 8.75 11.43
C MET A 132 8.71 9.70 10.86
N MET A 133 8.81 10.90 11.42
CA MET A 133 9.82 11.87 11.02
C MET A 133 11.24 11.36 11.27
N ASN A 134 11.54 10.95 12.51
CA ASN A 134 12.91 10.63 12.91
C ASN A 134 13.41 9.28 12.37
N ASN A 135 12.53 8.28 12.28
CA ASN A 135 12.96 6.92 11.93
C ASN A 135 12.89 6.65 10.42
N PHE A 136 12.06 7.40 9.67
CA PHE A 136 11.83 7.10 8.25
C PHE A 136 12.08 8.28 7.31
N LEU A 137 11.58 9.47 7.61
CA LEU A 137 11.64 10.59 6.68
C LEU A 137 12.99 11.32 6.71
N LEU A 138 13.47 11.72 7.89
CA LEU A 138 14.74 12.45 8.02
C LEU A 138 15.98 11.65 7.65
N PRO A 139 16.04 10.31 7.86
CA PRO A 139 17.14 9.50 7.35
C PRO A 139 17.14 9.34 5.82
N GLY A 140 16.07 9.70 5.14
CA GLY A 140 15.87 9.56 3.70
C GLY A 140 15.04 8.33 3.33
N LEU A 141 14.10 8.51 2.41
CA LEU A 141 13.25 7.43 1.90
C LEU A 141 13.96 6.65 0.80
N GLN A 142 13.87 5.32 0.90
CA GLN A 142 14.19 4.41 -0.20
C GLN A 142 13.00 4.28 -1.14
N ASP A 143 13.28 4.05 -2.43
CA ASP A 143 12.23 3.77 -3.40
C ASP A 143 11.52 2.47 -3.07
N LEU A 144 10.20 2.45 -3.23
CA LEU A 144 9.35 1.35 -2.82
C LEU A 144 9.16 0.36 -3.96
N CYS A 145 9.43 -0.92 -3.71
CA CYS A 145 9.04 -1.98 -4.62
C CYS A 145 7.51 -2.09 -4.68
N VAL A 146 6.93 -1.93 -5.87
CA VAL A 146 5.46 -1.89 -6.07
C VAL A 146 4.93 -3.01 -6.96
N SER A 147 5.74 -4.02 -7.24
CA SER A 147 5.29 -5.23 -7.92
C SER A 147 5.97 -6.49 -7.41
N ARG A 148 5.41 -7.65 -7.73
CA ARG A 148 5.95 -8.99 -7.43
C ARG A 148 5.79 -9.91 -8.62
N THR A 149 6.72 -10.88 -8.74
CA THR A 149 6.66 -11.98 -9.72
C THR A 149 6.62 -13.35 -9.06
N SER A 150 6.83 -13.43 -7.74
CA SER A 150 6.92 -14.67 -6.97
C SER A 150 5.59 -15.41 -6.79
N PHE A 151 4.47 -14.76 -7.10
CA PHE A 151 3.12 -15.32 -7.07
C PHE A 151 2.22 -14.65 -8.11
N THR A 152 1.09 -15.28 -8.42
CA THR A 152 0.15 -14.81 -9.44
C THR A 152 -1.18 -14.29 -8.89
N TRP A 153 -1.44 -14.45 -7.58
CA TRP A 153 -2.62 -13.93 -6.93
C TRP A 153 -2.45 -12.44 -6.65
N GLY A 154 -3.26 -11.60 -7.29
CA GLY A 154 -3.23 -10.15 -7.18
C GLY A 154 -3.65 -9.46 -8.46
N ILE A 155 -3.59 -8.15 -8.49
CA ILE A 155 -3.93 -7.33 -9.66
C ILE A 155 -2.75 -7.37 -10.64
N PRO A 156 -2.90 -7.92 -11.86
CA PRO A 156 -1.82 -7.96 -12.83
C PRO A 156 -1.48 -6.56 -13.36
N VAL A 157 -0.20 -6.32 -13.63
CA VAL A 157 0.24 -5.14 -14.38
C VAL A 157 -0.10 -5.35 -15.85
N ASP A 158 -1.03 -4.57 -16.40
CA ASP A 158 -1.61 -4.82 -17.74
C ASP A 158 -0.56 -4.90 -18.87
N PHE A 159 0.47 -4.06 -18.84
CA PHE A 159 1.51 -4.04 -19.84
C PHE A 159 2.68 -5.00 -19.57
N ASP A 160 2.69 -5.66 -18.41
CA ASP A 160 3.66 -6.68 -18.02
C ASP A 160 3.02 -7.73 -17.08
N PRO A 161 2.21 -8.65 -17.61
CA PRO A 161 1.39 -9.58 -16.83
C PRO A 161 2.17 -10.59 -15.97
N LYS A 162 3.51 -10.62 -16.07
CA LYS A 162 4.36 -11.40 -15.14
C LYS A 162 4.38 -10.80 -13.74
N HIS A 163 4.06 -9.52 -13.63
CA HIS A 163 4.04 -8.79 -12.37
C HIS A 163 2.61 -8.63 -11.87
N VAL A 164 2.43 -8.77 -10.57
CA VAL A 164 1.24 -8.33 -9.84
C VAL A 164 1.56 -7.09 -9.02
N VAL A 165 0.58 -6.22 -8.85
CA VAL A 165 0.73 -5.00 -8.07
C VAL A 165 0.96 -5.35 -6.59
N TYR A 166 1.89 -4.64 -5.97
CA TYR A 166 2.22 -4.82 -4.56
C TYR A 166 1.09 -4.35 -3.64
N VAL A 167 0.88 -5.11 -2.57
CA VAL A 167 -0.24 -4.96 -1.64
C VAL A 167 -0.50 -3.54 -1.17
N TRP A 168 0.53 -2.73 -0.89
CA TRP A 168 0.31 -1.39 -0.34
C TRP A 168 -0.12 -0.36 -1.39
N LEU A 169 0.29 -0.47 -2.63
CA LEU A 169 -0.27 0.37 -3.69
C LEU A 169 -1.73 0.00 -3.97
N ASP A 170 -2.03 -1.29 -3.98
CA ASP A 170 -3.38 -1.83 -4.09
C ASP A 170 -4.25 -1.40 -2.88
N ALA A 171 -3.86 -1.79 -1.67
CA ALA A 171 -4.67 -1.59 -0.46
C ALA A 171 -4.94 -0.11 -0.15
N LEU A 172 -3.97 0.79 -0.32
CA LEU A 172 -4.15 2.20 0.02
C LEU A 172 -5.06 2.93 -0.97
N THR A 173 -5.04 2.57 -2.24
CA THR A 173 -5.94 3.17 -3.23
C THR A 173 -7.41 2.82 -3.02
N ASN A 174 -7.73 1.82 -2.19
CA ASN A 174 -9.11 1.53 -1.77
C ASN A 174 -9.83 2.75 -1.18
N TYR A 175 -9.12 3.62 -0.48
CA TYR A 175 -9.73 4.79 0.14
C TYR A 175 -10.39 5.74 -0.87
N ILE A 176 -9.84 5.82 -2.08
CA ILE A 176 -10.39 6.66 -3.13
C ILE A 176 -11.28 5.86 -4.10
N THR A 177 -10.89 4.65 -4.50
CA THR A 177 -11.70 3.84 -5.42
C THR A 177 -13.03 3.45 -4.79
N GLY A 178 -13.04 3.20 -3.48
CA GLY A 178 -14.26 2.88 -2.71
C GLY A 178 -15.34 3.94 -2.76
N ILE A 179 -15.01 5.17 -3.01
CA ILE A 179 -15.95 6.29 -3.14
C ILE A 179 -16.06 6.80 -4.58
N GLY A 180 -15.50 6.08 -5.55
CA GLY A 180 -15.71 6.34 -6.97
C GLY A 180 -14.69 7.27 -7.62
N TYR A 181 -13.43 7.24 -7.16
CA TYR A 181 -12.32 7.85 -7.89
C TYR A 181 -12.16 7.20 -9.26
N ASP A 182 -11.93 8.02 -10.28
CA ASP A 182 -11.57 7.58 -11.63
C ASP A 182 -10.28 8.27 -12.08
N CYS A 183 -9.27 7.48 -12.40
CA CYS A 183 -7.96 7.92 -12.86
C CYS A 183 -8.03 8.74 -14.17
N ASP A 184 -9.06 8.54 -14.99
CA ASP A 184 -9.28 9.26 -16.24
C ASP A 184 -10.04 10.60 -16.05
N GLY A 185 -10.31 10.98 -14.80
CA GLY A 185 -10.94 12.27 -14.46
C GLY A 185 -12.46 12.26 -14.38
N ASN A 186 -13.11 11.09 -14.51
CA ASN A 186 -14.57 10.94 -14.45
C ASN A 186 -15.05 10.50 -13.06
N SER A 187 -14.37 10.93 -12.00
CA SER A 187 -14.72 10.60 -10.63
C SER A 187 -16.16 10.98 -10.29
N THR A 188 -16.80 10.13 -9.49
CA THR A 188 -18.22 10.28 -9.12
C THR A 188 -18.48 11.52 -8.25
N GLU A 189 -19.74 11.95 -8.17
CA GLU A 189 -20.16 13.00 -7.23
C GLU A 189 -19.93 12.58 -5.76
N GLN A 190 -20.00 11.29 -5.45
CA GLN A 190 -19.67 10.76 -4.12
C GLN A 190 -18.19 11.00 -3.79
N PHE A 191 -17.27 10.75 -4.73
CA PHE A 191 -15.86 11.06 -4.55
C PHE A 191 -15.64 12.57 -4.31
N LYS A 192 -16.19 13.42 -5.16
CA LYS A 192 -16.05 14.87 -5.06
C LYS A 192 -16.57 15.44 -3.74
N LYS A 193 -17.61 14.81 -3.18
CA LYS A 193 -18.23 15.24 -1.91
C LYS A 193 -17.43 14.77 -0.69
N ASN A 194 -16.89 13.56 -0.72
CA ASN A 194 -16.33 12.88 0.45
C ASN A 194 -14.80 12.82 0.46
N TRP A 195 -14.14 13.30 -0.59
CA TRP A 195 -12.69 13.41 -0.63
C TRP A 195 -12.26 14.89 -0.59
N PRO A 196 -11.23 15.27 0.18
CA PRO A 196 -10.39 14.40 1.00
C PRO A 196 -11.10 13.86 2.26
N ALA A 197 -10.56 12.76 2.80
CA ALA A 197 -11.07 12.16 4.03
C ALA A 197 -10.79 13.08 5.24
N ASP A 198 -11.78 13.23 6.13
CA ASP A 198 -11.61 13.97 7.39
C ASP A 198 -10.70 13.23 8.36
N LEU A 199 -10.73 11.89 8.34
CA LEU A 199 -9.96 11.05 9.25
C LEU A 199 -9.66 9.68 8.64
N HIS A 200 -8.39 9.25 8.77
CA HIS A 200 -7.99 7.86 8.64
C HIS A 200 -7.72 7.27 10.03
N LEU A 201 -8.61 6.39 10.52
CA LEU A 201 -8.43 5.69 11.79
C LEU A 201 -7.77 4.34 11.55
N ILE A 202 -6.55 4.16 12.03
CA ILE A 202 -5.72 3.00 11.70
C ILE A 202 -5.00 2.43 12.93
N GLY A 203 -4.60 1.15 12.85
CA GLY A 203 -3.72 0.53 13.84
C GLY A 203 -2.29 1.07 13.77
N LYS A 204 -1.58 1.07 14.90
CA LYS A 204 -0.19 1.56 14.96
C LYS A 204 0.76 0.80 14.03
N ASP A 205 0.48 -0.47 13.77
CA ASP A 205 1.36 -1.34 12.99
C ASP A 205 1.39 -0.98 11.48
N ILE A 206 0.38 -0.23 11.04
CA ILE A 206 0.27 0.22 9.64
C ILE A 206 0.35 1.75 9.49
N ILE A 207 0.77 2.47 10.54
CA ILE A 207 0.86 3.93 10.52
C ILE A 207 1.83 4.44 9.45
N ARG A 208 2.98 3.77 9.27
CA ARG A 208 3.97 4.13 8.26
C ARG A 208 3.37 4.16 6.86
N PHE A 209 2.55 3.17 6.52
CA PHE A 209 1.93 3.07 5.20
C PHE A 209 0.91 4.19 4.97
N HIS A 210 0.20 4.62 6.01
CA HIS A 210 -0.84 5.64 5.91
C HIS A 210 -0.32 7.08 6.04
N THR A 211 0.81 7.28 6.69
CA THR A 211 1.37 8.63 6.90
C THR A 211 2.56 8.95 6.00
N ILE A 212 3.14 7.94 5.34
CA ILE A 212 4.25 8.12 4.40
C ILE A 212 3.84 7.66 2.99
N TYR A 213 3.49 6.38 2.79
CA TYR A 213 3.23 5.85 1.44
C TYR A 213 1.98 6.47 0.84
N TRP A 214 0.87 6.49 1.57
CA TRP A 214 -0.39 6.98 1.07
C TRP A 214 -0.35 8.45 0.65
N PRO A 215 0.11 9.41 1.47
CA PRO A 215 0.25 10.79 1.04
C PRO A 215 1.16 10.96 -0.19
N ILE A 216 2.24 10.20 -0.26
CA ILE A 216 3.16 10.26 -1.41
C ILE A 216 2.48 9.75 -2.69
N PHE A 217 1.70 8.67 -2.63
CA PHE A 217 0.92 8.20 -3.79
C PHE A 217 -0.09 9.26 -4.24
N LEU A 218 -0.77 9.92 -3.30
CA LEU A 218 -1.67 11.01 -3.61
C LEU A 218 -0.94 12.20 -4.26
N MET A 219 0.23 12.59 -3.73
CA MET A 219 1.06 13.66 -4.31
C MET A 219 1.55 13.36 -5.73
N ALA A 220 1.65 12.08 -6.09
CA ALA A 220 2.02 11.66 -7.43
C ALA A 220 0.84 11.57 -8.40
N LEU A 221 -0.38 11.49 -7.86
CA LEU A 221 -1.63 11.45 -8.63
C LEU A 221 -2.25 12.84 -8.87
N ASP A 222 -1.74 13.88 -8.21
CA ASP A 222 -2.17 15.28 -8.36
C ASP A 222 -2.05 15.85 -9.79
#